data_de4ced02082935cab515f0b05f9c6f5c
#
_entry.id   de4ced02082935cab515f0b05f9c6f5c
#
_cell.length_a   1.000
_cell.length_b   1.000
_cell.length_c   1.000
_cell.angle_alpha   90.00
_cell.angle_beta   90.00
_cell.angle_gamma   90.00
#
_symmetry.space_group_name_H-M   'P 1'
#
loop_
_entity.id
_entity.type
_entity.pdbx_description
1 polymer ?
#
loop_
_entity_poly.entity_id
_entity_poly.type
_entity_poly.pdbx_seq_one_letter_code
_entity_poly.pdbx_strand_id
1 'polypeptide(L)'
;MKTRIAAVLAAGALALSACTSSNPLGSGSPAPAPSTPASGSGGTLVVGSQQYYSNEIIAELYAQALEAKGYTITRQYQIGQREVYLPELQAGKIDVLPEYSGNLLQYLDKKTTAKTGEQVLAALPAALGQGLRPLTAASATDQDSYNVVSLLAAGSGLTSIGDLAKLNRTIKVCANSELAKRPYGPPGLKSVYGLDVEVVPVEDSGGPLTVKALKDGKCDVADIYSADPSIAANGLTTLSDPKSLVLPQNVVPIVSPKVDQAAAAVIDKVNAALSTDELVGLNAASKAKQQSSAAVAKDWLTSKGLLG
;
A
#
# COMPACT_ATOMS: atom_id res chain seq x y z
N MET A 1 40.48 33.74 -40.11
CA MET A 1 39.59 34.63 -40.87
C MET A 1 38.37 34.82 -40.00
N LYS A 2 38.29 35.82 -39.15
CA LYS A 2 37.81 37.19 -39.30
C LYS A 2 36.50 37.24 -40.09
N THR A 3 35.35 37.48 -39.41
CA THR A 3 34.54 38.68 -39.65
C THR A 3 33.52 38.88 -38.51
N ARG A 4 33.57 40.07 -37.94
CA ARG A 4 32.59 40.68 -36.99
C ARG A 4 31.55 41.43 -37.81
N ILE A 5 30.34 41.66 -37.28
CA ILE A 5 29.43 42.82 -37.47
C ILE A 5 28.33 42.62 -36.45
N ALA A 6 28.17 43.32 -35.36
CA ALA A 6 27.78 44.70 -35.08
C ALA A 6 26.27 44.93 -35.10
N ALA A 7 25.77 45.20 -33.94
CA ALA A 7 24.66 45.90 -33.32
C ALA A 7 23.71 46.76 -34.18
N VAL A 8 22.41 46.82 -33.80
CA VAL A 8 21.62 48.05 -33.71
C VAL A 8 20.56 47.94 -32.62
N LEU A 9 20.60 48.88 -31.70
CA LEU A 9 19.56 49.24 -30.73
C LEU A 9 18.42 50.02 -31.45
N ALA A 10 17.19 49.81 -31.02
CA ALA A 10 16.17 50.86 -31.15
C ALA A 10 15.21 50.78 -29.93
N ALA A 11 15.30 51.78 -29.11
CA ALA A 11 14.37 52.12 -28.04
C ALA A 11 13.21 52.87 -28.64
N GLY A 12 11.99 52.60 -28.15
CA GLY A 12 10.77 53.33 -28.50
C GLY A 12 9.81 53.32 -27.32
N ALA A 13 9.92 54.35 -26.48
CA ALA A 13 8.95 54.68 -25.46
C ALA A 13 7.85 55.55 -26.08
N LEU A 14 6.59 55.27 -25.83
CA LEU A 14 5.52 56.22 -25.98
C LEU A 14 4.49 56.04 -24.85
N ALA A 15 4.29 57.16 -24.18
CA ALA A 15 3.44 57.34 -23.02
C ALA A 15 2.04 57.87 -23.41
N LEU A 16 1.09 57.67 -22.51
CA LEU A 16 -0.07 58.50 -22.17
C LEU A 16 -1.19 58.71 -23.18
N SER A 17 -2.39 58.28 -22.75
CA SER A 17 -3.41 59.31 -22.45
C SER A 17 -4.59 58.71 -21.68
N ALA A 18 -4.79 59.25 -20.49
CA ALA A 18 -6.04 59.14 -19.72
C ALA A 18 -7.12 60.01 -20.36
N CYS A 19 -8.31 59.44 -20.51
CA CYS A 19 -9.53 60.26 -20.64
C CYS A 19 -10.57 59.75 -19.67
N THR A 20 -10.80 60.55 -18.64
CA THR A 20 -11.96 60.51 -17.75
C THR A 20 -13.18 61.02 -18.50
N SER A 21 -14.25 60.25 -18.50
CA SER A 21 -15.59 60.79 -18.66
C SER A 21 -16.53 60.16 -17.65
N SER A 22 -16.93 60.95 -16.70
CA SER A 22 -17.98 60.73 -15.72
C SER A 22 -19.34 60.67 -16.40
N ASN A 23 -20.08 59.60 -16.19
CA ASN A 23 -21.52 59.58 -16.38
C ASN A 23 -22.18 59.11 -15.07
N PRO A 24 -23.08 59.93 -14.47
CA PRO A 24 -23.85 59.52 -13.31
C PRO A 24 -25.16 58.89 -13.77
N LEU A 25 -25.61 57.86 -12.99
CA LEU A 25 -26.89 57.16 -13.07
C LEU A 25 -26.90 55.85 -13.89
N GLY A 26 -26.67 54.79 -13.13
CA GLY A 26 -26.94 53.44 -13.53
C GLY A 26 -26.64 52.51 -12.38
N SER A 27 -27.63 52.18 -11.55
CA SER A 27 -27.58 51.13 -10.54
C SER A 27 -27.45 49.77 -11.24
N GLY A 28 -26.21 49.35 -11.46
CA GLY A 28 -25.88 48.01 -11.90
C GLY A 28 -25.15 47.30 -10.76
N SER A 29 -25.73 46.25 -10.23
CA SER A 29 -25.05 45.33 -9.32
C SER A 29 -23.72 44.89 -9.93
N PRO A 30 -22.64 44.86 -9.16
CA PRO A 30 -21.37 44.34 -9.66
C PRO A 30 -21.55 42.87 -10.06
N ALA A 31 -21.14 42.55 -11.29
CA ALA A 31 -21.01 41.17 -11.72
C ALA A 31 -20.09 40.43 -10.75
N PRO A 32 -20.41 39.18 -10.37
CA PRO A 32 -19.51 38.41 -9.53
C PRO A 32 -18.16 38.27 -10.25
N ALA A 33 -17.11 38.70 -9.58
CA ALA A 33 -15.74 38.43 -10.01
C ALA A 33 -15.59 36.93 -10.31
N PRO A 34 -14.86 36.55 -11.38
CA PRO A 34 -14.57 35.15 -11.61
C PRO A 34 -13.87 34.64 -10.36
N SER A 35 -14.52 33.68 -9.69
CA SER A 35 -13.94 32.96 -8.57
C SER A 35 -12.72 32.24 -9.13
N THR A 36 -11.53 32.72 -8.79
CA THR A 36 -10.29 31.99 -8.90
C THR A 36 -10.52 30.66 -8.19
N PRO A 37 -10.26 29.50 -8.82
CA PRO A 37 -10.31 28.26 -8.10
C PRO A 37 -9.35 28.40 -6.92
N ALA A 38 -9.86 28.15 -5.72
CA ALA A 38 -9.04 28.13 -4.52
C ALA A 38 -7.88 27.16 -4.81
N SER A 39 -6.68 27.71 -4.97
CA SER A 39 -5.46 26.91 -4.99
C SER A 39 -5.44 26.19 -3.64
N GLY A 40 -5.67 24.89 -3.66
CA GLY A 40 -5.63 24.05 -2.48
C GLY A 40 -4.29 24.29 -1.78
N SER A 41 -4.32 24.72 -0.54
CA SER A 41 -3.14 25.01 0.27
C SER A 41 -2.49 23.73 0.82
N GLY A 42 -2.73 22.59 0.19
CA GLY A 42 -2.10 21.33 0.54
C GLY A 42 -0.63 21.32 0.14
N GLY A 43 0.24 20.90 1.06
CA GLY A 43 1.66 20.73 0.79
C GLY A 43 1.95 19.64 -0.26
N THR A 44 3.21 19.46 -0.61
CA THR A 44 3.66 18.33 -1.45
C THR A 44 4.00 17.15 -0.56
N LEU A 45 3.43 16.00 -0.84
CA LEU A 45 3.67 14.73 -0.14
C LEU A 45 4.13 13.65 -1.12
N VAL A 46 4.99 12.76 -0.63
CA VAL A 46 5.43 11.57 -1.37
C VAL A 46 4.68 10.36 -0.83
N VAL A 47 3.89 9.71 -1.68
CA VAL A 47 3.19 8.47 -1.37
C VAL A 47 3.93 7.29 -1.99
N GLY A 48 4.36 6.36 -1.15
CA GLY A 48 5.09 5.17 -1.55
C GLY A 48 4.23 3.91 -1.52
N SER A 49 4.67 2.86 -2.24
CA SER A 49 4.14 1.50 -2.08
C SER A 49 5.23 0.45 -2.02
N GLN A 50 4.90 -0.68 -1.43
CA GLN A 50 5.66 -1.92 -1.53
C GLN A 50 5.62 -2.45 -2.98
N GLN A 51 6.34 -3.53 -3.27
CA GLN A 51 6.52 -3.99 -4.66
C GLN A 51 5.29 -4.64 -5.29
N TYR A 52 4.23 -4.96 -4.55
CA TYR A 52 3.09 -5.72 -5.07
C TYR A 52 1.82 -4.86 -5.25
N TYR A 53 0.99 -5.31 -6.18
CA TYR A 53 -0.14 -4.54 -6.72
C TYR A 53 -1.20 -4.16 -5.68
N SER A 54 -1.49 -5.03 -4.69
CA SER A 54 -2.48 -4.75 -3.65
C SER A 54 -2.07 -3.53 -2.81
N ASN A 55 -0.79 -3.44 -2.43
CA ASN A 55 -0.26 -2.30 -1.69
C ASN A 55 -0.22 -1.01 -2.55
N GLU A 56 0.06 -1.13 -3.85
CA GLU A 56 -0.01 0.01 -4.78
C GLU A 56 -1.43 0.54 -4.90
N ILE A 57 -2.45 -0.34 -4.94
CA ILE A 57 -3.86 0.09 -4.94
C ILE A 57 -4.16 0.91 -3.69
N ILE A 58 -3.76 0.44 -2.50
CA ILE A 58 -3.98 1.17 -1.25
C ILE A 58 -3.25 2.52 -1.27
N ALA A 59 -2.02 2.56 -1.77
CA ALA A 59 -1.26 3.82 -1.94
C ALA A 59 -1.98 4.80 -2.88
N GLU A 60 -2.57 4.31 -3.97
CA GLU A 60 -3.39 5.12 -4.88
C GLU A 60 -4.67 5.65 -4.23
N LEU A 61 -5.32 4.87 -3.35
CA LEU A 61 -6.45 5.36 -2.58
C LEU A 61 -6.06 6.59 -1.74
N TYR A 62 -4.92 6.54 -1.06
CA TYR A 62 -4.44 7.69 -0.27
C TYR A 62 -4.04 8.86 -1.16
N ALA A 63 -3.29 8.59 -2.23
CA ALA A 63 -2.81 9.60 -3.15
C ALA A 63 -3.97 10.41 -3.76
N GLN A 64 -4.96 9.74 -4.34
CA GLN A 64 -6.08 10.39 -5.00
C GLN A 64 -7.02 11.10 -4.02
N ALA A 65 -7.24 10.54 -2.82
CA ALA A 65 -8.02 11.21 -1.79
C ALA A 65 -7.35 12.50 -1.30
N LEU A 66 -6.02 12.51 -1.16
CA LEU A 66 -5.23 13.69 -0.82
C LEU A 66 -5.24 14.73 -1.95
N GLU A 67 -5.08 14.30 -3.21
CA GLU A 67 -5.18 15.18 -4.39
C GLU A 67 -6.54 15.87 -4.47
N ALA A 68 -7.63 15.16 -4.17
CA ALA A 68 -8.97 15.72 -4.12
C ALA A 68 -9.13 16.81 -3.04
N LYS A 69 -8.22 16.87 -2.06
CA LYS A 69 -8.14 17.90 -1.02
C LYS A 69 -7.07 18.96 -1.29
N GLY A 70 -6.48 18.97 -2.49
CA GLY A 70 -5.55 19.99 -2.95
C GLY A 70 -4.09 19.74 -2.57
N TYR A 71 -3.71 18.55 -2.11
CA TYR A 71 -2.30 18.18 -1.94
C TYR A 71 -1.67 17.85 -3.29
N THR A 72 -0.40 18.19 -3.46
CA THR A 72 0.39 17.74 -4.60
C THR A 72 1.08 16.42 -4.24
N ILE A 73 0.82 15.37 -5.01
CA ILE A 73 1.33 14.04 -4.70
C ILE A 73 2.40 13.59 -5.69
N THR A 74 3.55 13.21 -5.15
CA THR A 74 4.58 12.45 -5.89
C THR A 74 4.43 10.98 -5.55
N ARG A 75 4.32 10.13 -6.57
CA ARG A 75 4.16 8.68 -6.42
C ARG A 75 5.51 7.98 -6.53
N GLN A 76 5.81 7.12 -5.55
CA GLN A 76 6.97 6.22 -5.57
C GLN A 76 6.48 4.80 -5.29
N TYR A 77 6.07 4.11 -6.34
CA TYR A 77 5.45 2.79 -6.22
C TYR A 77 6.42 1.67 -6.54
N GLN A 78 6.05 0.45 -6.12
CA GLN A 78 6.79 -0.78 -6.35
C GLN A 78 8.28 -0.68 -5.92
N ILE A 79 8.53 -0.02 -4.78
CA ILE A 79 9.89 0.28 -4.29
C ILE A 79 10.67 -1.00 -3.96
N GLY A 80 9.99 -2.03 -3.52
CA GLY A 80 10.60 -3.29 -3.10
C GLY A 80 10.06 -3.82 -1.78
N GLN A 81 10.83 -4.66 -1.13
CA GLN A 81 10.54 -5.22 0.19
C GLN A 81 10.90 -4.23 1.30
N ARG A 82 10.52 -4.57 2.55
CA ARG A 82 10.65 -3.69 3.73
C ARG A 82 12.07 -3.20 3.94
N GLU A 83 13.06 -4.02 3.63
CA GLU A 83 14.48 -3.67 3.70
C GLU A 83 14.86 -2.49 2.81
N VAL A 84 14.13 -2.26 1.72
CA VAL A 84 14.39 -1.19 0.74
C VAL A 84 13.62 0.09 1.10
N TYR A 85 12.29 0.00 1.30
CA TYR A 85 11.48 1.20 1.48
C TYR A 85 11.50 1.76 2.90
N LEU A 86 11.71 0.94 3.94
CA LEU A 86 11.67 1.44 5.32
C LEU A 86 12.79 2.45 5.62
N PRO A 87 14.04 2.25 5.17
CA PRO A 87 15.08 3.28 5.29
C PRO A 87 14.72 4.60 4.57
N GLU A 88 14.06 4.53 3.41
CA GLU A 88 13.63 5.72 2.66
C GLU A 88 12.51 6.48 3.41
N LEU A 89 11.57 5.75 4.01
CA LEU A 89 10.53 6.31 4.86
C LEU A 89 11.13 6.97 6.11
N GLN A 90 12.09 6.30 6.78
CA GLN A 90 12.82 6.83 7.95
C GLN A 90 13.67 8.05 7.61
N ALA A 91 14.19 8.11 6.39
CA ALA A 91 14.94 9.27 5.88
C ALA A 91 14.05 10.45 5.43
N GLY A 92 12.72 10.31 5.52
CA GLY A 92 11.76 11.34 5.11
C GLY A 92 11.67 11.57 3.60
N LYS A 93 12.08 10.58 2.79
CA LYS A 93 11.94 10.60 1.33
C LYS A 93 10.56 10.11 0.88
N ILE A 94 9.87 9.36 1.74
CA ILE A 94 8.49 8.95 1.61
C ILE A 94 7.73 9.56 2.78
N ASP A 95 6.54 10.10 2.52
CA ASP A 95 5.72 10.76 3.53
C ASP A 95 4.53 9.91 3.98
N VAL A 96 4.01 9.06 3.10
CA VAL A 96 2.88 8.15 3.38
C VAL A 96 3.19 6.80 2.75
N LEU A 97 3.06 5.73 3.53
CA LEU A 97 3.24 4.36 3.03
C LEU A 97 2.22 3.43 3.71
N PRO A 98 1.40 2.68 2.93
CA PRO A 98 0.57 1.63 3.50
C PRO A 98 1.44 0.47 3.97
N GLU A 99 1.20 0.04 5.21
CA GLU A 99 1.90 -1.07 5.85
C GLU A 99 0.92 -2.05 6.47
N TYR A 100 1.44 -3.17 6.95
CA TYR A 100 0.70 -4.22 7.62
C TYR A 100 1.22 -4.37 9.04
N SER A 101 0.34 -4.14 9.99
CA SER A 101 0.67 -3.86 11.39
C SER A 101 1.56 -4.92 12.05
N GLY A 102 1.21 -6.20 11.93
CA GLY A 102 1.94 -7.29 12.60
C GLY A 102 3.32 -7.54 12.01
N ASN A 103 3.43 -7.60 10.66
CA ASN A 103 4.72 -7.82 9.99
C ASN A 103 5.67 -6.65 10.22
N LEU A 104 5.15 -5.41 10.21
CA LEU A 104 5.96 -4.24 10.53
C LEU A 104 6.47 -4.30 11.97
N LEU A 105 5.58 -4.60 12.93
CA LEU A 105 5.99 -4.72 14.33
C LEU A 105 7.06 -5.80 14.52
N GLN A 106 6.87 -6.99 13.97
CA GLN A 106 7.85 -8.08 14.08
C GLN A 106 9.19 -7.74 13.40
N TYR A 107 9.17 -6.94 12.35
CA TYR A 107 10.38 -6.50 11.68
C TYR A 107 11.18 -5.53 12.55
N LEU A 108 10.49 -4.56 13.18
CA LEU A 108 11.09 -3.53 14.03
C LEU A 108 11.48 -4.05 15.42
N ASP A 109 10.62 -4.87 16.02
CA ASP A 109 10.83 -5.49 17.32
C ASP A 109 10.70 -7.03 17.23
N LYS A 110 11.82 -7.68 17.00
CA LYS A 110 11.89 -9.16 16.93
C LYS A 110 11.57 -9.87 18.24
N LYS A 111 11.47 -9.11 19.36
CA LYS A 111 11.17 -9.64 20.69
C LYS A 111 9.75 -9.32 21.15
N THR A 112 8.94 -8.75 20.27
CA THR A 112 7.56 -8.42 20.61
C THR A 112 6.80 -9.63 21.17
N THR A 113 6.03 -9.40 22.21
CA THR A 113 5.14 -10.41 22.80
C THR A 113 3.67 -10.19 22.41
N ALA A 114 3.41 -9.19 21.56
CA ALA A 114 2.07 -8.92 21.05
C ALA A 114 1.50 -10.13 20.29
N LYS A 115 0.22 -10.45 20.51
CA LYS A 115 -0.49 -11.57 19.89
C LYS A 115 -1.81 -11.16 19.25
N THR A 116 -2.44 -10.12 19.75
CA THR A 116 -3.72 -9.61 19.23
C THR A 116 -3.51 -8.35 18.40
N GLY A 117 -4.46 -8.04 17.50
CA GLY A 117 -4.39 -6.81 16.70
C GLY A 117 -4.31 -5.54 17.56
N GLU A 118 -5.03 -5.51 18.69
CA GLU A 118 -4.95 -4.41 19.65
C GLU A 118 -3.55 -4.25 20.24
N GLN A 119 -2.94 -5.35 20.70
CA GLN A 119 -1.58 -5.34 21.25
C GLN A 119 -0.56 -4.91 20.19
N VAL A 120 -0.72 -5.39 18.95
CA VAL A 120 0.15 -5.03 17.82
C VAL A 120 0.08 -3.53 17.54
N LEU A 121 -1.13 -2.98 17.41
CA LEU A 121 -1.33 -1.56 17.14
C LEU A 121 -0.87 -0.67 18.29
N ALA A 122 -1.04 -1.11 19.55
CA ALA A 122 -0.55 -0.38 20.72
C ALA A 122 0.98 -0.33 20.81
N ALA A 123 1.68 -1.39 20.37
CA ALA A 123 3.15 -1.47 20.41
C ALA A 123 3.82 -0.73 19.24
N LEU A 124 3.13 -0.60 18.10
CA LEU A 124 3.71 -0.10 16.85
C LEU A 124 4.28 1.33 16.94
N PRO A 125 3.64 2.32 17.60
CA PRO A 125 4.19 3.67 17.70
C PRO A 125 5.57 3.73 18.34
N ALA A 126 5.80 2.95 19.39
CA ALA A 126 7.09 2.91 20.08
C ALA A 126 8.18 2.23 19.24
N ALA A 127 7.81 1.25 18.40
CA ALA A 127 8.75 0.53 17.56
C ALA A 127 9.20 1.33 16.33
N LEU A 128 8.38 2.25 15.80
CA LEU A 128 8.65 3.01 14.57
C LEU A 128 9.84 3.96 14.69
N GLY A 129 9.95 4.71 15.79
CA GLY A 129 11.02 5.71 15.96
C GLY A 129 11.00 6.84 14.93
N GLN A 130 12.03 7.71 14.98
CA GLN A 130 12.35 8.73 13.96
C GLN A 130 11.21 9.71 13.60
N GLY A 131 10.26 9.95 14.49
CA GLY A 131 9.12 10.82 14.24
C GLY A 131 8.04 10.23 13.33
N LEU A 132 8.22 9.00 12.86
CA LEU A 132 7.17 8.28 12.15
C LEU A 132 6.03 7.93 13.10
N ARG A 133 4.81 7.91 12.57
CA ARG A 133 3.64 7.52 13.34
C ARG A 133 2.67 6.71 12.49
N PRO A 134 1.96 5.75 13.09
CA PRO A 134 0.84 5.11 12.44
C PRO A 134 -0.38 6.05 12.49
N LEU A 135 -1.20 6.02 11.45
CA LEU A 135 -2.56 6.55 11.49
C LEU A 135 -3.54 5.45 11.89
N THR A 136 -4.84 5.76 11.88
CA THR A 136 -5.88 4.79 12.19
C THR A 136 -5.82 3.60 11.22
N ALA A 137 -5.67 2.41 11.77
CA ALA A 137 -5.67 1.20 10.96
C ALA A 137 -7.05 0.93 10.36
N ALA A 138 -7.08 0.39 9.13
CA ALA A 138 -8.30 -0.12 8.53
C ALA A 138 -8.73 -1.43 9.20
N SER A 139 -10.01 -1.79 9.05
CA SER A 139 -10.45 -3.16 9.36
C SER A 139 -9.95 -4.18 8.32
N ALA A 140 -9.52 -3.72 7.15
CA ALA A 140 -8.92 -4.56 6.13
C ALA A 140 -7.66 -5.25 6.65
N THR A 141 -7.56 -6.54 6.32
CA THR A 141 -6.38 -7.38 6.56
C THR A 141 -5.89 -7.97 5.24
N ASP A 142 -4.59 -8.05 5.09
CA ASP A 142 -3.93 -8.76 4.00
C ASP A 142 -2.64 -9.34 4.55
N GLN A 143 -2.64 -10.62 4.87
CA GLN A 143 -1.57 -11.25 5.62
C GLN A 143 -0.95 -12.40 4.84
N ASP A 144 0.33 -12.68 5.11
CA ASP A 144 0.96 -13.90 4.65
C ASP A 144 0.08 -15.10 5.04
N SER A 145 -0.20 -15.97 4.09
CA SER A 145 -1.00 -17.16 4.33
C SER A 145 -0.45 -18.37 3.58
N TYR A 146 -0.49 -19.51 4.25
CA TYR A 146 0.00 -20.78 3.73
C TYR A 146 -1.10 -21.49 2.98
N ASN A 147 -0.96 -21.61 1.67
CA ASN A 147 -1.97 -22.13 0.77
C ASN A 147 -1.50 -23.42 0.10
N VAL A 148 -2.36 -24.40 0.02
CA VAL A 148 -2.13 -25.68 -0.65
C VAL A 148 -3.17 -25.89 -1.74
N VAL A 149 -2.87 -26.76 -2.72
CA VAL A 149 -3.89 -27.20 -3.67
C VAL A 149 -4.99 -27.95 -2.91
N SER A 150 -6.26 -27.60 -3.13
CA SER A 150 -7.40 -28.15 -2.39
C SER A 150 -7.49 -29.67 -2.48
N LEU A 151 -7.04 -30.27 -3.60
CA LEU A 151 -6.98 -31.72 -3.76
C LEU A 151 -5.97 -32.36 -2.77
N LEU A 152 -4.81 -31.71 -2.55
CA LEU A 152 -3.81 -32.15 -1.56
C LEU A 152 -4.37 -31.99 -0.15
N ALA A 153 -5.03 -30.87 0.15
CA ALA A 153 -5.66 -30.63 1.44
C ALA A 153 -6.67 -31.73 1.79
N ALA A 154 -7.59 -32.02 0.86
CA ALA A 154 -8.60 -33.06 1.04
C ALA A 154 -8.00 -34.47 1.15
N GLY A 155 -7.06 -34.81 0.26
CA GLY A 155 -6.44 -36.15 0.23
C GLY A 155 -5.58 -36.47 1.44
N SER A 156 -4.94 -35.46 2.06
CA SER A 156 -4.04 -35.61 3.22
C SER A 156 -4.64 -35.10 4.53
N GLY A 157 -5.88 -34.60 4.52
CA GLY A 157 -6.56 -34.07 5.71
C GLY A 157 -5.85 -32.86 6.29
N LEU A 158 -5.39 -31.92 5.42
CA LEU A 158 -4.70 -30.71 5.82
C LEU A 158 -5.72 -29.59 6.05
N THR A 159 -5.83 -29.09 7.27
CA THR A 159 -6.72 -28.00 7.67
C THR A 159 -5.99 -26.85 8.34
N SER A 160 -4.81 -27.14 8.89
CA SER A 160 -3.96 -26.17 9.58
C SER A 160 -2.49 -26.30 9.16
N ILE A 161 -1.70 -25.26 9.46
CA ILE A 161 -0.24 -25.27 9.21
C ILE A 161 0.41 -26.49 9.88
N GLY A 162 -0.03 -26.85 11.10
CA GLY A 162 0.49 -28.01 11.82
C GLY A 162 0.23 -29.35 11.12
N ASP A 163 -0.83 -29.44 10.32
CA ASP A 163 -1.15 -30.68 9.59
C ASP A 163 -0.15 -31.00 8.47
N LEU A 164 0.68 -30.02 8.05
CA LEU A 164 1.76 -30.28 7.08
C LEU A 164 2.74 -31.37 7.56
N ALA A 165 2.85 -31.58 8.87
CA ALA A 165 3.63 -32.68 9.43
C ALA A 165 3.18 -34.07 8.91
N LYS A 166 1.91 -34.23 8.52
CA LYS A 166 1.37 -35.48 7.96
C LYS A 166 2.03 -35.88 6.63
N LEU A 167 2.66 -34.92 5.94
CA LEU A 167 3.38 -35.21 4.70
C LEU A 167 4.72 -35.96 4.93
N ASN A 168 5.20 -36.05 6.17
CA ASN A 168 6.39 -36.80 6.59
C ASN A 168 7.64 -36.50 5.76
N ARG A 169 7.87 -35.25 5.43
CA ARG A 169 9.03 -34.77 4.64
C ARG A 169 9.33 -33.31 4.94
N THR A 170 10.47 -32.79 4.48
CA THR A 170 10.73 -31.35 4.42
C THR A 170 9.69 -30.69 3.52
N ILE A 171 9.02 -29.67 4.03
CA ILE A 171 7.97 -28.95 3.31
C ILE A 171 8.61 -27.88 2.42
N LYS A 172 8.29 -27.90 1.14
CA LYS A 172 8.71 -26.85 0.20
C LYS A 172 7.65 -25.76 0.13
N VAL A 173 8.06 -24.51 0.38
CA VAL A 173 7.19 -23.33 0.32
C VAL A 173 7.63 -22.42 -0.81
N CYS A 174 6.77 -22.23 -1.81
CA CYS A 174 6.97 -21.19 -2.83
C CYS A 174 6.63 -19.83 -2.24
N ALA A 175 7.59 -18.91 -2.24
CA ALA A 175 7.47 -17.56 -1.68
C ALA A 175 8.61 -16.67 -2.17
N ASN A 176 8.50 -15.37 -1.92
CA ASN A 176 9.66 -14.48 -2.06
C ASN A 176 10.80 -14.94 -1.13
N SER A 177 12.04 -14.71 -1.55
CA SER A 177 13.26 -15.22 -0.86
C SER A 177 13.41 -14.69 0.57
N GLU A 178 12.89 -13.49 0.88
CA GLU A 178 12.95 -12.95 2.24
C GLU A 178 12.15 -13.74 3.26
N LEU A 179 11.16 -14.57 2.86
CA LEU A 179 10.44 -15.46 3.77
C LEU A 179 11.41 -16.36 4.56
N ALA A 180 12.54 -16.75 3.97
CA ALA A 180 13.55 -17.55 4.63
C ALA A 180 14.07 -16.93 5.96
N LYS A 181 13.95 -15.61 6.11
CA LYS A 181 14.42 -14.86 7.29
C LYS A 181 13.30 -14.28 8.15
N ARG A 182 12.05 -14.40 7.70
CA ARG A 182 10.89 -13.85 8.43
C ARG A 182 10.58 -14.69 9.68
N PRO A 183 10.11 -14.06 10.77
CA PRO A 183 9.72 -14.79 12.00
C PRO A 183 8.60 -15.82 11.75
N TYR A 184 7.77 -15.59 10.76
CA TYR A 184 6.68 -16.49 10.35
C TYR A 184 7.10 -17.45 9.22
N GLY A 185 8.31 -17.38 8.70
CA GLY A 185 8.90 -18.31 7.74
C GLY A 185 9.50 -19.55 8.40
N PRO A 186 10.53 -20.20 7.78
CA PRO A 186 11.14 -21.42 8.29
C PRO A 186 11.53 -21.39 9.76
N PRO A 187 12.13 -20.30 10.31
CA PRO A 187 12.47 -20.27 11.74
C PRO A 187 11.24 -20.41 12.65
N GLY A 188 10.15 -19.71 12.32
CA GLY A 188 8.91 -19.79 13.09
C GLY A 188 8.16 -21.09 12.88
N LEU A 189 8.08 -21.59 11.63
CA LEU A 189 7.49 -22.89 11.33
C LEU A 189 8.17 -24.01 12.10
N LYS A 190 9.50 -23.94 12.24
CA LYS A 190 10.25 -24.91 13.04
C LYS A 190 9.96 -24.77 14.54
N SER A 191 10.05 -23.55 15.08
CA SER A 191 9.91 -23.34 16.54
C SER A 191 8.48 -23.53 17.05
N VAL A 192 7.47 -23.15 16.25
CA VAL A 192 6.04 -23.16 16.65
C VAL A 192 5.35 -24.46 16.27
N TYR A 193 5.61 -24.95 15.06
CA TYR A 193 4.94 -26.14 14.51
C TYR A 193 5.83 -27.38 14.39
N GLY A 194 7.13 -27.26 14.62
CA GLY A 194 8.09 -28.37 14.49
C GLY A 194 8.40 -28.77 13.04
N LEU A 195 7.99 -27.97 12.07
CA LEU A 195 8.13 -28.26 10.65
C LEU A 195 9.51 -27.91 10.12
N ASP A 196 10.11 -28.81 9.35
CA ASP A 196 11.28 -28.52 8.54
C ASP A 196 10.83 -28.01 7.18
N VAL A 197 11.24 -26.78 6.85
CA VAL A 197 10.75 -26.03 5.68
C VAL A 197 11.90 -25.51 4.85
N GLU A 198 11.78 -25.65 3.52
CA GLU A 198 12.66 -25.08 2.51
C GLU A 198 11.88 -24.06 1.68
N VAL A 199 12.41 -22.85 1.51
CA VAL A 199 11.83 -21.86 0.61
C VAL A 199 12.29 -22.11 -0.81
N VAL A 200 11.33 -22.25 -1.72
CA VAL A 200 11.54 -22.25 -3.17
C VAL A 200 11.29 -20.83 -3.66
N PRO A 201 12.32 -20.04 -4.00
CA PRO A 201 12.16 -18.64 -4.32
C PRO A 201 11.32 -18.39 -5.58
N VAL A 202 10.28 -17.58 -5.45
CA VAL A 202 9.46 -17.05 -6.55
C VAL A 202 9.16 -15.58 -6.22
N GLU A 203 9.77 -14.66 -6.95
CA GLU A 203 9.81 -13.23 -6.60
C GLU A 203 8.63 -12.44 -7.20
N ASP A 204 7.40 -12.91 -6.97
CA ASP A 204 6.18 -12.23 -7.45
C ASP A 204 5.14 -11.98 -6.35
N SER A 205 5.56 -12.06 -5.10
CA SER A 205 4.75 -11.73 -3.90
C SER A 205 3.42 -12.50 -3.84
N GLY A 206 3.48 -13.82 -4.05
CA GLY A 206 2.30 -14.69 -4.06
C GLY A 206 1.45 -14.58 -5.33
N GLY A 207 1.99 -13.99 -6.37
CA GLY A 207 1.32 -13.73 -7.64
C GLY A 207 1.19 -14.95 -8.55
N PRO A 208 0.95 -14.71 -9.86
CA PRO A 208 0.67 -15.78 -10.82
C PRO A 208 1.78 -16.82 -10.97
N LEU A 209 3.05 -16.43 -10.81
CA LEU A 209 4.18 -17.36 -10.91
C LEU A 209 4.23 -18.27 -9.69
N THR A 210 3.96 -17.74 -8.48
CA THR A 210 3.86 -18.53 -7.24
C THR A 210 2.69 -19.52 -7.32
N VAL A 211 1.50 -19.07 -7.76
CA VAL A 211 0.33 -19.94 -7.96
C VAL A 211 0.65 -21.06 -8.97
N LYS A 212 1.30 -20.68 -10.09
CA LYS A 212 1.71 -21.68 -11.10
C LYS A 212 2.71 -22.68 -10.54
N ALA A 213 3.73 -22.24 -9.79
CA ALA A 213 4.74 -23.12 -9.20
C ALA A 213 4.10 -24.12 -8.24
N LEU A 214 3.12 -23.68 -7.42
CA LEU A 214 2.36 -24.57 -6.54
C LEU A 214 1.56 -25.62 -7.34
N LYS A 215 0.82 -25.19 -8.36
CA LYS A 215 0.00 -26.09 -9.20
C LYS A 215 0.84 -27.06 -10.03
N ASP A 216 2.03 -26.68 -10.42
CA ASP A 216 3.01 -27.54 -11.10
C ASP A 216 3.72 -28.53 -10.14
N GLY A 217 3.45 -28.48 -8.83
CA GLY A 217 4.05 -29.33 -7.83
C GLY A 217 5.52 -29.05 -7.52
N LYS A 218 6.02 -27.84 -7.82
CA LYS A 218 7.38 -27.42 -7.47
C LYS A 218 7.55 -27.19 -5.97
N CYS A 219 6.46 -26.91 -5.28
CA CYS A 219 6.36 -26.79 -3.84
C CYS A 219 5.07 -27.42 -3.31
N ASP A 220 5.01 -27.67 -2.01
CA ASP A 220 3.86 -28.26 -1.33
C ASP A 220 2.85 -27.19 -0.92
N VAL A 221 3.38 -26.03 -0.61
CA VAL A 221 2.66 -24.87 -0.05
C VAL A 221 3.11 -23.61 -0.79
N ALA A 222 2.24 -22.64 -0.92
CA ALA A 222 2.59 -21.30 -1.38
C ALA A 222 2.21 -20.25 -0.34
N ASP A 223 3.09 -19.29 -0.16
CA ASP A 223 2.78 -18.07 0.55
C ASP A 223 2.07 -17.11 -0.42
N ILE A 224 0.78 -16.89 -0.19
CA ILE A 224 -0.07 -15.99 -0.97
C ILE A 224 -0.83 -15.13 0.02
N TYR A 225 -0.89 -13.83 -0.21
CA TYR A 225 -1.56 -12.92 0.72
C TYR A 225 -3.07 -13.16 0.78
N SER A 226 -3.63 -13.06 1.98
CA SER A 226 -4.99 -13.51 2.27
C SER A 226 -6.09 -12.76 1.51
N ALA A 227 -5.84 -11.52 1.08
CA ALA A 227 -6.76 -10.74 0.25
C ALA A 227 -6.57 -10.98 -1.27
N ASP A 228 -5.76 -11.98 -1.66
CA ASP A 228 -5.57 -12.27 -3.08
C ASP A 228 -6.71 -13.16 -3.63
N PRO A 229 -7.46 -12.70 -4.64
CA PRO A 229 -8.56 -13.46 -5.25
C PRO A 229 -8.09 -14.73 -5.96
N SER A 230 -6.80 -14.89 -6.24
CA SER A 230 -6.25 -16.08 -6.89
C SER A 230 -6.37 -17.34 -6.04
N ILE A 231 -6.47 -17.20 -4.72
CA ILE A 231 -6.69 -18.34 -3.80
C ILE A 231 -7.95 -19.08 -4.20
N ALA A 232 -9.09 -18.40 -4.18
CA ALA A 232 -10.38 -18.98 -4.56
C ALA A 232 -10.43 -19.37 -6.05
N ALA A 233 -9.93 -18.48 -6.94
CA ALA A 233 -9.98 -18.69 -8.39
C ALA A 233 -9.16 -19.90 -8.88
N ASN A 234 -8.17 -20.36 -8.12
CA ASN A 234 -7.31 -21.50 -8.48
C ASN A 234 -7.56 -22.76 -7.67
N GLY A 235 -8.63 -22.83 -6.87
CA GLY A 235 -8.94 -24.00 -6.07
C GLY A 235 -7.86 -24.30 -5.03
N LEU A 236 -7.40 -23.24 -4.35
CA LEU A 236 -6.44 -23.35 -3.26
C LEU A 236 -7.19 -23.33 -1.93
N THR A 237 -6.60 -23.96 -0.93
CA THR A 237 -7.07 -23.98 0.46
C THR A 237 -6.05 -23.29 1.34
N THR A 238 -6.46 -22.25 2.02
CA THR A 238 -5.65 -21.59 3.06
C THR A 238 -5.66 -22.44 4.32
N LEU A 239 -4.47 -22.77 4.84
CA LEU A 239 -4.33 -23.48 6.10
C LEU A 239 -4.50 -22.52 7.28
N SER A 240 -5.28 -22.93 8.29
CA SER A 240 -5.45 -22.16 9.50
C SER A 240 -4.16 -22.11 10.33
N ASP A 241 -3.98 -21.00 11.06
CA ASP A 241 -2.84 -20.78 11.97
C ASP A 241 -3.32 -20.68 13.44
N PRO A 242 -3.65 -21.80 14.07
CA PRO A 242 -4.17 -21.80 15.44
C PRO A 242 -3.16 -21.39 16.51
N LYS A 243 -1.87 -21.30 16.16
CA LYS A 243 -0.81 -20.88 17.07
C LYS A 243 -0.37 -19.43 16.87
N SER A 244 -1.05 -18.69 15.98
CA SER A 244 -0.77 -17.27 15.70
C SER A 244 0.69 -17.01 15.36
N LEU A 245 1.25 -17.83 14.46
CA LEU A 245 2.59 -17.65 13.92
C LEU A 245 2.68 -16.33 13.13
N VAL A 246 1.66 -16.09 12.31
CA VAL A 246 1.46 -14.81 11.60
C VAL A 246 0.63 -13.90 12.51
N LEU A 247 1.17 -12.75 12.89
CA LEU A 247 0.43 -11.78 13.70
C LEU A 247 -0.68 -11.13 12.88
N PRO A 248 -1.74 -10.60 13.51
CA PRO A 248 -2.80 -9.85 12.82
C PRO A 248 -2.25 -8.70 11.98
N GLN A 249 -2.69 -8.58 10.74
CA GLN A 249 -2.14 -7.71 9.69
C GLN A 249 -3.18 -6.69 9.22
N ASN A 250 -3.54 -5.75 10.06
CA ASN A 250 -4.38 -4.64 9.60
C ASN A 250 -3.58 -3.71 8.69
N VAL A 251 -4.21 -3.22 7.63
CA VAL A 251 -3.66 -2.14 6.82
C VAL A 251 -3.53 -0.90 7.69
N VAL A 252 -2.31 -0.38 7.83
CA VAL A 252 -2.00 0.78 8.65
C VAL A 252 -1.13 1.76 7.87
N PRO A 253 -1.56 3.03 7.68
CA PRO A 253 -0.72 4.03 7.06
C PRO A 253 0.39 4.45 8.03
N ILE A 254 1.63 4.37 7.59
CA ILE A 254 2.77 4.94 8.31
C ILE A 254 3.13 6.27 7.66
N VAL A 255 3.22 7.32 8.48
CA VAL A 255 3.40 8.66 7.96
C VAL A 255 4.56 9.41 8.59
N SER A 256 5.18 10.29 7.80
CA SER A 256 6.24 11.20 8.23
C SER A 256 5.65 12.41 9.01
N PRO A 257 6.50 13.19 9.71
CA PRO A 257 6.06 14.43 10.35
C PRO A 257 5.50 15.51 9.40
N LYS A 258 5.74 15.41 8.09
CA LYS A 258 5.17 16.33 7.10
C LYS A 258 3.66 16.14 6.89
N VAL A 259 3.13 14.97 7.21
CA VAL A 259 1.68 14.71 7.11
C VAL A 259 0.98 15.43 8.24
N ASP A 260 0.35 16.54 7.92
CA ASP A 260 -0.41 17.35 8.87
C ASP A 260 -1.72 16.68 9.31
N GLN A 261 -2.43 17.29 10.24
CA GLN A 261 -3.67 16.74 10.77
C GLN A 261 -4.78 16.67 9.71
N ALA A 262 -4.80 17.60 8.76
CA ALA A 262 -5.81 17.60 7.69
C ALA A 262 -5.57 16.45 6.71
N ALA A 263 -4.32 16.24 6.28
CA ALA A 263 -3.94 15.09 5.45
C ALA A 263 -4.21 13.75 6.17
N ALA A 264 -3.85 13.66 7.46
CA ALA A 264 -4.12 12.47 8.27
C ALA A 264 -5.62 12.15 8.32
N ALA A 265 -6.48 13.14 8.52
CA ALA A 265 -7.93 12.95 8.54
C ALA A 265 -8.49 12.47 7.19
N VAL A 266 -7.89 12.86 6.07
CA VAL A 266 -8.25 12.34 4.73
C VAL A 266 -7.93 10.86 4.62
N ILE A 267 -6.72 10.45 5.02
CA ILE A 267 -6.27 9.05 4.98
C ILE A 267 -7.13 8.20 5.93
N ASP A 268 -7.42 8.69 7.14
CA ASP A 268 -8.25 7.99 8.13
C ASP A 268 -9.68 7.72 7.59
N LYS A 269 -10.25 8.64 6.80
CA LYS A 269 -11.56 8.40 6.14
C LYS A 269 -11.49 7.28 5.11
N VAL A 270 -10.41 7.20 4.34
CA VAL A 270 -10.20 6.08 3.40
C VAL A 270 -10.11 4.76 4.17
N ASN A 271 -9.31 4.71 5.23
CA ASN A 271 -9.16 3.51 6.06
C ASN A 271 -10.45 3.08 6.75
N ALA A 272 -11.26 4.03 7.21
CA ALA A 272 -12.56 3.73 7.81
C ALA A 272 -13.53 3.03 6.85
N ALA A 273 -13.40 3.26 5.54
CA ALA A 273 -14.20 2.62 4.51
C ALA A 273 -13.59 1.32 3.96
N LEU A 274 -12.32 1.02 4.27
CA LEU A 274 -11.58 -0.11 3.72
C LEU A 274 -11.71 -1.33 4.62
N SER A 275 -12.60 -2.26 4.26
CA SER A 275 -12.69 -3.58 4.87
C SER A 275 -11.91 -4.63 4.07
N THR A 276 -11.76 -5.85 4.63
CA THR A 276 -11.12 -6.96 3.92
C THR A 276 -11.88 -7.31 2.63
N ASP A 277 -13.21 -7.33 2.67
CA ASP A 277 -14.02 -7.60 1.47
C ASP A 277 -13.83 -6.52 0.40
N GLU A 278 -13.74 -5.25 0.80
CA GLU A 278 -13.43 -4.16 -0.11
C GLU A 278 -12.05 -4.33 -0.76
N LEU A 279 -11.04 -4.69 0.03
CA LEU A 279 -9.69 -4.93 -0.48
C LEU A 279 -9.65 -6.12 -1.45
N VAL A 280 -10.31 -7.23 -1.13
CA VAL A 280 -10.46 -8.38 -2.04
C VAL A 280 -11.15 -7.95 -3.34
N GLY A 281 -12.18 -7.12 -3.26
CA GLY A 281 -12.89 -6.57 -4.42
C GLY A 281 -11.98 -5.70 -5.31
N LEU A 282 -11.19 -4.81 -4.70
CA LEU A 282 -10.20 -3.98 -5.38
C LEU A 282 -9.13 -4.83 -6.09
N ASN A 283 -8.61 -5.83 -5.39
CA ASN A 283 -7.62 -6.77 -5.91
C ASN A 283 -8.20 -7.59 -7.09
N ALA A 284 -9.44 -8.04 -6.98
CA ALA A 284 -10.13 -8.74 -8.06
C ALA A 284 -10.37 -7.84 -9.28
N ALA A 285 -10.76 -6.59 -9.09
CA ALA A 285 -10.95 -5.64 -10.18
C ALA A 285 -9.65 -5.39 -10.96
N SER A 286 -8.53 -5.24 -10.26
CA SER A 286 -7.21 -5.07 -10.88
C SER A 286 -6.82 -6.30 -11.70
N LYS A 287 -6.92 -7.51 -11.12
CA LYS A 287 -6.50 -8.75 -11.81
C LYS A 287 -7.44 -9.18 -12.93
N ALA A 288 -8.75 -9.22 -12.65
CA ALA A 288 -9.73 -9.76 -13.61
C ALA A 288 -9.97 -8.81 -14.80
N LYS A 289 -9.92 -7.51 -14.59
CA LYS A 289 -10.20 -6.50 -15.61
C LYS A 289 -8.92 -5.87 -16.19
N GLN A 290 -7.74 -6.26 -15.70
CA GLN A 290 -6.46 -5.67 -16.07
C GLN A 290 -6.46 -4.12 -15.91
N GLN A 291 -7.19 -3.63 -14.90
CA GLN A 291 -7.24 -2.20 -14.60
C GLN A 291 -5.99 -1.78 -13.83
N SER A 292 -5.49 -0.58 -14.12
CA SER A 292 -4.41 0.01 -13.35
C SER A 292 -4.85 0.30 -11.91
N SER A 293 -3.90 0.31 -10.96
CA SER A 293 -4.14 0.70 -9.56
C SER A 293 -4.85 2.04 -9.46
N ALA A 294 -4.47 3.01 -10.32
CA ALA A 294 -5.09 4.33 -10.37
C ALA A 294 -6.57 4.28 -10.79
N ALA A 295 -6.93 3.45 -11.79
CA ALA A 295 -8.32 3.33 -12.25
C ALA A 295 -9.17 2.65 -11.17
N VAL A 296 -8.69 1.55 -10.59
CA VAL A 296 -9.38 0.82 -9.51
C VAL A 296 -9.60 1.72 -8.30
N ALA A 297 -8.58 2.47 -7.89
CA ALA A 297 -8.67 3.39 -6.76
C ALA A 297 -9.70 4.51 -7.02
N LYS A 298 -9.68 5.11 -8.22
CA LYS A 298 -10.62 6.16 -8.61
C LYS A 298 -12.07 5.69 -8.55
N ASP A 299 -12.35 4.53 -9.14
CA ASP A 299 -13.71 3.96 -9.18
C ASP A 299 -14.23 3.72 -7.76
N TRP A 300 -13.40 3.13 -6.91
CA TRP A 300 -13.76 2.85 -5.51
C TRP A 300 -13.98 4.13 -4.70
N LEU A 301 -13.03 5.09 -4.75
CA LEU A 301 -13.15 6.37 -4.04
C LEU A 301 -14.40 7.14 -4.48
N THR A 302 -14.71 7.12 -5.79
CA THR A 302 -15.94 7.72 -6.33
C THR A 302 -17.18 7.04 -5.74
N SER A 303 -17.21 5.71 -5.71
CA SER A 303 -18.33 4.93 -5.15
C SER A 303 -18.57 5.18 -3.67
N LYS A 304 -17.50 5.52 -2.92
CA LYS A 304 -17.55 5.83 -1.49
C LYS A 304 -17.76 7.33 -1.20
N GLY A 305 -17.80 8.19 -2.23
CA GLY A 305 -17.94 9.66 -2.06
C GLY A 305 -16.72 10.30 -1.41
N LEU A 306 -15.52 9.74 -1.59
CA LEU A 306 -14.29 10.20 -0.95
C LEU A 306 -13.45 11.17 -1.80
N LEU A 307 -13.85 11.46 -3.04
CA LEU A 307 -13.23 12.44 -3.94
C LEU A 307 -13.86 13.83 -3.87
N GLY A 308 -14.89 14.03 -3.06
CA GLY A 308 -15.64 15.30 -2.94
C GLY A 308 -15.30 16.11 -1.70
#